data_60717ab32e0fbffc6a3d5c7a1c421acc
#
_entry.id   60717ab32e0fbffc6a3d5c7a1c421acc
#
_cell.length_a   1.000
_cell.length_b   1.000
_cell.length_c   1.000
_cell.angle_alpha   90.00
_cell.angle_beta   90.00
_cell.angle_gamma   90.00
#
_symmetry.space_group_name_H-M   'P 1'
#
loop_
_entity.id
_entity.type
_entity.pdbx_description
1 polymer ?
#
loop_
_entity_poly.entity_id
_entity_poly.type
_entity_poly.pdbx_seq_one_letter_code
_entity_poly.pdbx_strand_id
1 'polypeptide(L)'
;MTEEEKREILIAARAFFTERVVISHIENTQKLRDIRKFHINPFIIRYLARFAFGNADPVSIAKALIYPRVLGTSITTSFGTHIQYFCKDVLYGYASTTSGIDIEFEDTVDGRHKYCQIKSGPDTLNKDDVPVIKNHFRGLINLGRTNGIRIASDDCIVGVLYGTKEDLSGHYLRINEDYPVYCGQEFWKRLTGDPQFYFDLIQVFSDVAEEMDGTQLLQETVNALAESITQQKSLL
;
A
#
# COMPACT_ATOMS: atom_id res chain seq x y z
N MET A 1 5.17 24.17 0.53
CA MET A 1 6.07 23.46 -0.39
C MET A 1 6.31 24.33 -1.62
N THR A 2 7.55 24.49 -2.06
CA THR A 2 7.89 25.19 -3.30
C THR A 2 7.68 24.28 -4.52
N GLU A 3 7.61 24.85 -5.73
CA GLU A 3 7.49 24.07 -6.97
C GLU A 3 8.71 23.17 -7.21
N GLU A 4 9.89 23.58 -6.76
CA GLU A 4 11.13 22.79 -6.87
C GLU A 4 11.10 21.58 -5.94
N GLU A 5 10.75 21.76 -4.67
CA GLU A 5 10.52 20.66 -3.70
C GLU A 5 9.46 19.68 -4.21
N LYS A 6 8.36 20.18 -4.75
CA LYS A 6 7.30 19.36 -5.35
C LYS A 6 7.84 18.48 -6.46
N ARG A 7 8.59 19.07 -7.39
CA ARG A 7 9.18 18.35 -8.51
C ARG A 7 10.17 17.27 -8.04
N GLU A 8 11.02 17.56 -7.06
CA GLU A 8 11.95 16.59 -6.49
C GLU A 8 11.21 15.40 -5.85
N ILE A 9 10.17 15.68 -5.08
CA ILE A 9 9.35 14.64 -4.44
C ILE A 9 8.66 13.77 -5.50
N LEU A 10 8.10 14.35 -6.57
CA LEU A 10 7.47 13.58 -7.64
C LEU A 10 8.47 12.72 -8.43
N ILE A 11 9.68 13.21 -8.66
CA ILE A 11 10.78 12.43 -9.26
C ILE A 11 11.16 11.26 -8.35
N ALA A 12 11.33 11.50 -7.06
CA ALA A 12 11.63 10.46 -6.08
C ALA A 12 10.49 9.43 -5.96
N ALA A 13 9.23 9.89 -6.01
CA ALA A 13 8.05 9.02 -6.01
C ALA A 13 8.00 8.11 -7.25
N ARG A 14 8.34 8.64 -8.44
CA ARG A 14 8.46 7.84 -9.66
C ARG A 14 9.52 6.76 -9.53
N ALA A 15 10.73 7.11 -9.09
CA ALA A 15 11.82 6.17 -8.88
C ALA A 15 11.44 5.09 -7.87
N PHE A 16 10.86 5.49 -6.73
CA PHE A 16 10.36 4.56 -5.72
C PHE A 16 9.34 3.58 -6.28
N PHE A 17 8.32 4.06 -6.99
CA PHE A 17 7.28 3.21 -7.54
C PHE A 17 7.84 2.21 -8.55
N THR A 18 8.71 2.67 -9.45
CA THR A 18 9.38 1.82 -10.45
C THR A 18 10.23 0.75 -9.78
N GLU A 19 11.16 1.15 -8.92
CA GLU A 19 12.20 0.25 -8.38
C GLU A 19 11.69 -0.67 -7.28
N ARG A 20 10.81 -0.17 -6.40
CA ARG A 20 10.35 -0.93 -5.23
C ARG A 20 9.04 -1.66 -5.46
N VAL A 21 8.12 -1.07 -6.20
CA VAL A 21 6.79 -1.66 -6.39
C VAL A 21 6.74 -2.46 -7.67
N VAL A 22 7.03 -1.85 -8.83
CA VAL A 22 6.85 -2.48 -10.14
C VAL A 22 7.87 -3.60 -10.36
N ILE A 23 9.16 -3.35 -10.14
CA ILE A 23 10.20 -4.39 -10.31
C ILE A 23 9.95 -5.56 -9.37
N SER A 24 9.64 -5.29 -8.10
CA SER A 24 9.30 -6.34 -7.13
C SER A 24 8.04 -7.15 -7.56
N HIS A 25 7.05 -6.48 -8.12
CA HIS A 25 5.85 -7.13 -8.66
C HIS A 25 6.17 -8.04 -9.86
N ILE A 26 7.01 -7.58 -10.79
CA ILE A 26 7.50 -8.36 -11.94
C ILE A 26 8.24 -9.61 -11.45
N GLU A 27 9.21 -9.47 -10.54
CA GLU A 27 9.96 -10.59 -9.98
C GLU A 27 9.06 -11.61 -9.26
N ASN A 28 8.09 -11.12 -8.49
CA ASN A 28 7.13 -11.99 -7.80
C ASN A 28 6.21 -12.70 -8.77
N THR A 29 5.82 -12.07 -9.88
CA THR A 29 5.04 -12.70 -10.95
C THR A 29 5.82 -13.81 -11.62
N GLN A 30 7.10 -13.60 -11.92
CA GLN A 30 7.97 -14.64 -12.51
C GLN A 30 8.08 -15.91 -11.65
N LYS A 31 8.12 -15.75 -10.32
CA LYS A 31 8.17 -16.87 -9.37
C LYS A 31 6.93 -17.76 -9.41
N LEU A 32 5.79 -17.26 -9.94
CA LEU A 32 4.54 -18.01 -10.06
C LEU A 32 4.52 -19.03 -11.21
N ARG A 33 5.59 -19.15 -11.98
CA ARG A 33 5.79 -20.24 -12.97
C ARG A 33 5.89 -21.62 -12.32
N ASP A 34 6.21 -21.67 -11.02
CA ASP A 34 6.41 -22.91 -10.26
C ASP A 34 5.15 -23.25 -9.44
N ILE A 35 4.53 -24.40 -9.73
CA ILE A 35 3.34 -24.90 -9.05
C ILE A 35 3.51 -25.02 -7.53
N ARG A 36 4.74 -25.27 -7.05
CA ARG A 36 5.06 -25.37 -5.60
C ARG A 36 4.86 -24.07 -4.84
N LYS A 37 4.69 -22.95 -5.54
CA LYS A 37 4.35 -21.65 -4.94
C LYS A 37 2.87 -21.50 -4.60
N PHE A 38 2.05 -22.51 -4.93
CA PHE A 38 0.61 -22.47 -4.68
C PHE A 38 0.19 -23.56 -3.68
N HIS A 39 -0.61 -23.17 -2.71
CA HIS A 39 -1.38 -24.09 -1.87
C HIS A 39 -2.72 -24.33 -2.55
N ILE A 40 -2.77 -25.33 -3.42
CA ILE A 40 -3.95 -25.60 -4.23
C ILE A 40 -4.99 -26.35 -3.40
N ASN A 41 -6.21 -25.82 -3.33
CA ASN A 41 -7.35 -26.54 -2.80
C ASN A 41 -8.00 -27.38 -3.91
N PRO A 42 -7.87 -28.71 -3.89
CA PRO A 42 -8.34 -29.59 -4.97
C PRO A 42 -9.88 -29.61 -5.10
N PHE A 43 -10.61 -29.25 -4.05
CA PHE A 43 -12.08 -29.25 -4.07
C PHE A 43 -12.66 -28.08 -4.87
N ILE A 44 -11.97 -26.94 -4.91
CA ILE A 44 -12.53 -25.72 -5.50
C ILE A 44 -11.80 -25.23 -6.75
N ILE A 45 -10.54 -25.62 -6.99
CA ILE A 45 -9.76 -25.05 -8.09
C ILE A 45 -10.39 -25.32 -9.47
N ARG A 46 -10.90 -26.54 -9.69
CA ARG A 46 -11.57 -26.89 -10.94
C ARG A 46 -12.89 -26.15 -11.13
N TYR A 47 -13.61 -25.91 -10.04
CA TYR A 47 -14.81 -25.07 -10.06
C TYR A 47 -14.45 -23.63 -10.47
N LEU A 48 -13.44 -23.02 -9.82
CA LEU A 48 -13.02 -21.64 -10.12
C LEU A 48 -12.57 -21.49 -11.57
N ALA A 49 -11.77 -22.43 -12.08
CA ALA A 49 -11.34 -22.43 -13.49
C ALA A 49 -12.52 -22.50 -14.45
N ARG A 50 -13.47 -23.42 -14.19
CA ARG A 50 -14.65 -23.58 -15.02
C ARG A 50 -15.61 -22.40 -14.94
N PHE A 51 -15.78 -21.83 -13.76
CA PHE A 51 -16.62 -20.65 -13.54
C PHE A 51 -16.10 -19.44 -14.30
N ALA A 52 -14.78 -19.19 -14.23
CA ALA A 52 -14.19 -18.00 -14.83
C ALA A 52 -13.86 -18.13 -16.33
N PHE A 53 -13.52 -19.35 -16.79
CA PHE A 53 -12.97 -19.58 -18.14
C PHE A 53 -13.71 -20.66 -18.95
N GLY A 54 -14.83 -21.18 -18.45
CA GLY A 54 -15.71 -22.13 -19.13
C GLY A 54 -15.20 -23.59 -19.16
N ASN A 55 -13.95 -23.85 -18.76
CA ASN A 55 -13.35 -25.19 -18.71
C ASN A 55 -12.36 -25.29 -17.55
N ALA A 56 -11.82 -26.51 -17.34
CA ALA A 56 -10.81 -26.75 -16.30
C ALA A 56 -9.55 -27.42 -16.88
N ASP A 57 -9.13 -26.99 -18.06
CA ASP A 57 -7.85 -27.37 -18.63
C ASP A 57 -6.67 -26.74 -17.85
N PRO A 58 -5.42 -27.19 -18.08
CA PRO A 58 -4.26 -26.67 -17.37
C PRO A 58 -4.09 -25.16 -17.48
N VAL A 59 -4.43 -24.54 -18.63
CA VAL A 59 -4.32 -23.10 -18.84
C VAL A 59 -5.36 -22.34 -18.01
N SER A 60 -6.60 -22.80 -17.99
CA SER A 60 -7.68 -22.20 -17.19
C SER A 60 -7.42 -22.32 -15.69
N ILE A 61 -6.86 -23.45 -15.26
CA ILE A 61 -6.43 -23.65 -13.86
C ILE A 61 -5.27 -22.69 -13.53
N ALA A 62 -4.27 -22.57 -14.40
CA ALA A 62 -3.16 -21.63 -14.21
C ALA A 62 -3.64 -20.19 -14.10
N LYS A 63 -4.57 -19.76 -14.96
CA LYS A 63 -5.20 -18.42 -14.88
C LYS A 63 -5.93 -18.21 -13.56
N ALA A 64 -6.71 -19.20 -13.12
CA ALA A 64 -7.46 -19.12 -11.86
C ALA A 64 -6.54 -18.99 -10.62
N LEU A 65 -5.31 -19.52 -10.69
CA LEU A 65 -4.29 -19.42 -9.64
C LEU A 65 -3.52 -18.09 -9.70
N ILE A 66 -3.12 -17.67 -10.92
CA ILE A 66 -2.21 -16.54 -11.14
C ILE A 66 -2.94 -15.19 -11.01
N TYR A 67 -4.08 -15.02 -11.70
CA TYR A 67 -4.74 -13.72 -11.81
C TYR A 67 -5.09 -13.09 -10.46
N PRO A 68 -5.69 -13.80 -9.49
CA PRO A 68 -5.99 -13.21 -8.19
C PRO A 68 -4.74 -12.79 -7.42
N ARG A 69 -3.62 -13.50 -7.60
CA ARG A 69 -2.36 -13.15 -6.94
C ARG A 69 -1.66 -11.97 -7.58
N VAL A 70 -1.57 -11.94 -8.90
CA VAL A 70 -0.87 -10.88 -9.64
C VAL A 70 -1.68 -9.59 -9.65
N LEU A 71 -2.97 -9.65 -10.01
CA LEU A 71 -3.82 -8.46 -10.20
C LEU A 71 -4.48 -7.95 -8.91
N GLY A 72 -4.35 -8.68 -7.82
CA GLY A 72 -4.94 -8.31 -6.53
C GLY A 72 -3.91 -8.27 -5.41
N THR A 73 -3.59 -9.44 -4.85
CA THR A 73 -2.87 -9.51 -3.56
C THR A 73 -1.41 -9.07 -3.65
N SER A 74 -0.69 -9.42 -4.72
CA SER A 74 0.76 -9.21 -4.81
C SER A 74 1.12 -7.72 -4.84
N ILE A 75 0.47 -6.94 -5.69
CA ILE A 75 0.79 -5.52 -5.86
C ILE A 75 0.38 -4.69 -4.64
N THR A 76 -0.80 -4.95 -4.07
CA THR A 76 -1.28 -4.24 -2.87
C THR A 76 -0.44 -4.56 -1.65
N THR A 77 -0.02 -5.82 -1.47
CA THR A 77 0.89 -6.22 -0.39
C THR A 77 2.26 -5.59 -0.58
N SER A 78 2.80 -5.59 -1.80
CA SER A 78 4.08 -4.96 -2.11
C SER A 78 4.04 -3.47 -1.80
N PHE A 79 3.01 -2.76 -2.26
CA PHE A 79 2.85 -1.34 -1.97
C PHE A 79 2.78 -1.07 -0.46
N GLY A 80 1.94 -1.81 0.28
CA GLY A 80 1.81 -1.66 1.73
C GLY A 80 3.10 -1.94 2.49
N THR A 81 3.87 -2.95 2.07
CA THR A 81 5.16 -3.30 2.68
C THR A 81 6.21 -2.21 2.46
N HIS A 82 6.19 -1.57 1.29
CA HIS A 82 7.17 -0.54 0.96
C HIS A 82 6.79 0.87 1.41
N ILE A 83 5.64 1.06 2.03
CA ILE A 83 5.18 2.39 2.45
C ILE A 83 6.13 3.09 3.43
N GLN A 84 6.80 2.34 4.30
CA GLN A 84 7.81 2.89 5.20
C GLN A 84 9.04 3.43 4.45
N TYR A 85 9.41 2.75 3.36
CA TYR A 85 10.46 3.24 2.46
C TYR A 85 10.00 4.48 1.69
N PHE A 86 8.73 4.53 1.28
CA PHE A 86 8.16 5.73 0.69
C PHE A 86 8.31 6.94 1.61
N CYS A 87 7.96 6.79 2.89
CA CYS A 87 8.14 7.86 3.87
C CYS A 87 9.61 8.27 4.02
N LYS A 88 10.52 7.30 4.01
CA LYS A 88 11.95 7.54 4.18
C LYS A 88 12.64 8.10 2.94
N ASP A 89 12.32 7.56 1.76
CA ASP A 89 13.05 7.82 0.53
C ASP A 89 12.42 8.95 -0.30
N VAL A 90 11.09 9.11 -0.22
CA VAL A 90 10.33 10.12 -0.97
C VAL A 90 9.98 11.31 -0.07
N LEU A 91 9.53 11.04 1.14
CA LEU A 91 9.21 12.07 2.15
C LEU A 91 10.34 12.21 3.18
N TYR A 92 11.60 12.05 2.77
CA TYR A 92 12.76 11.98 3.65
C TYR A 92 12.89 13.15 4.64
N GLY A 93 12.44 14.35 4.25
CA GLY A 93 12.43 15.53 5.11
C GLY A 93 11.42 15.46 6.26
N TYR A 94 10.54 14.46 6.26
CA TYR A 94 9.47 14.30 7.24
C TYR A 94 9.63 13.04 8.13
N ALA A 95 10.65 12.21 7.87
CA ALA A 95 10.84 10.96 8.61
C ALA A 95 11.01 11.19 10.12
N SER A 96 10.19 10.51 10.95
CA SER A 96 10.27 10.59 12.40
C SER A 96 11.32 9.66 12.98
N THR A 97 11.96 10.10 14.06
CA THR A 97 12.80 9.27 14.92
C THR A 97 12.04 8.71 16.14
N THR A 98 10.80 9.10 16.32
CA THR A 98 9.94 8.70 17.44
C THR A 98 9.36 7.30 17.20
N SER A 99 9.50 6.41 18.17
CA SER A 99 9.00 5.04 18.06
C SER A 99 7.47 5.01 17.80
N GLY A 100 7.07 4.27 16.76
CA GLY A 100 5.67 4.13 16.37
C GLY A 100 5.11 5.32 15.60
N ILE A 101 5.94 6.29 15.21
CA ILE A 101 5.57 7.43 14.35
C ILE A 101 6.38 7.32 13.04
N ASP A 102 5.70 7.43 11.92
CA ASP A 102 6.35 7.27 10.60
C ASP A 102 6.94 8.60 10.11
N ILE A 103 6.17 9.68 10.20
CA ILE A 103 6.58 11.04 9.81
C ILE A 103 6.14 12.10 10.81
N GLU A 104 6.86 13.23 10.81
CA GLU A 104 6.53 14.45 11.55
C GLU A 104 6.53 15.64 10.59
N PHE A 105 5.57 16.56 10.71
CA PHE A 105 5.46 17.73 9.83
C PHE A 105 4.66 18.86 10.45
N GLU A 106 4.88 20.07 9.93
CA GLU A 106 4.02 21.23 10.22
C GLU A 106 2.81 21.20 9.30
N ASP A 107 1.63 20.99 9.88
CA ASP A 107 0.37 20.94 9.15
C ASP A 107 0.06 22.31 8.53
N THR A 108 -0.04 22.37 7.22
CA THR A 108 -0.23 23.63 6.48
C THR A 108 -1.63 24.23 6.65
N VAL A 109 -2.59 23.49 7.23
CA VAL A 109 -3.96 23.95 7.46
C VAL A 109 -4.12 24.58 8.83
N ASP A 110 -3.54 23.99 9.89
CA ASP A 110 -3.69 24.49 11.26
C ASP A 110 -2.37 25.02 11.87
N GLY A 111 -1.25 24.91 11.16
CA GLY A 111 0.06 25.41 11.58
C GLY A 111 0.65 24.67 12.78
N ARG A 112 0.18 23.46 13.09
CA ARG A 112 0.63 22.69 14.25
C ARG A 112 1.54 21.55 13.82
N HIS A 113 2.52 21.25 14.67
CA HIS A 113 3.38 20.07 14.48
C HIS A 113 2.58 18.79 14.66
N LYS A 114 2.63 17.90 13.66
CA LYS A 114 1.92 16.61 13.65
C LYS A 114 2.88 15.43 13.75
N TYR A 115 2.45 14.45 14.52
CA TYR A 115 3.05 13.14 14.66
C TYR A 115 2.15 12.13 13.95
N CYS A 116 2.58 11.62 12.81
CA CYS A 116 1.72 10.86 11.91
C CYS A 116 2.17 9.40 11.78
N GLN A 117 1.20 8.49 11.93
CA GLN A 117 1.33 7.12 11.42
C GLN A 117 0.70 7.02 10.04
N ILE A 118 1.42 6.44 9.08
CA ILE A 118 0.96 6.30 7.70
C ILE A 118 0.37 4.91 7.47
N LYS A 119 -0.74 4.88 6.72
CA LYS A 119 -1.40 3.68 6.23
C LYS A 119 -1.61 3.77 4.73
N SER A 120 -1.42 2.64 4.05
CA SER A 120 -1.48 2.60 2.58
C SER A 120 -2.89 2.82 2.01
N GLY A 121 -3.95 2.45 2.75
CA GLY A 121 -5.32 2.58 2.24
C GLY A 121 -6.40 2.56 3.32
N PRO A 122 -7.65 2.87 2.96
CA PRO A 122 -8.75 3.12 3.90
C PRO A 122 -9.31 1.85 4.58
N ASP A 123 -8.95 0.66 4.11
CA ASP A 123 -9.41 -0.63 4.67
C ASP A 123 -8.22 -1.57 4.99
N THR A 124 -7.11 -1.02 5.44
CA THR A 124 -5.88 -1.79 5.72
C THR A 124 -5.69 -2.13 7.19
N LEU A 125 -6.53 -1.62 8.08
CA LEU A 125 -6.47 -1.92 9.51
C LEU A 125 -7.35 -3.12 9.89
N ASN A 126 -6.83 -3.92 10.81
CA ASN A 126 -7.60 -4.94 11.50
C ASN A 126 -7.95 -4.51 12.94
N LYS A 127 -8.71 -5.37 13.65
CA LYS A 127 -9.15 -5.07 15.02
C LYS A 127 -7.99 -4.84 15.99
N ASP A 128 -6.88 -5.56 15.81
CA ASP A 128 -5.74 -5.54 16.73
C ASP A 128 -4.84 -4.32 16.51
N ASP A 129 -4.89 -3.70 15.32
CA ASP A 129 -4.15 -2.48 15.01
C ASP A 129 -4.66 -1.26 15.80
N VAL A 130 -5.96 -1.17 16.07
CA VAL A 130 -6.57 -0.02 16.74
C VAL A 130 -5.95 0.27 18.11
N PRO A 131 -5.88 -0.70 19.05
CA PRO A 131 -5.24 -0.45 20.35
C PRO A 131 -3.74 -0.18 20.23
N VAL A 132 -3.04 -0.76 19.27
CA VAL A 132 -1.61 -0.52 19.04
C VAL A 132 -1.37 0.93 18.66
N ILE A 133 -2.11 1.45 17.68
CA ILE A 133 -2.00 2.85 17.23
C ILE A 133 -2.32 3.81 18.39
N LYS A 134 -3.44 3.60 19.09
CA LYS A 134 -3.83 4.44 20.22
C LYS A 134 -2.79 4.40 21.36
N ASN A 135 -2.14 3.26 21.60
CA ASN A 135 -1.08 3.14 22.61
C ASN A 135 0.20 3.89 22.21
N HIS A 136 0.60 3.86 20.93
CA HIS A 136 1.73 4.64 20.45
C HIS A 136 1.50 6.13 20.68
N PHE A 137 0.34 6.66 20.33
CA PHE A 137 0.00 8.07 20.52
C PHE A 137 -0.09 8.45 22.00
N ARG A 138 -0.68 7.61 22.86
CA ARG A 138 -0.65 7.84 24.32
C ARG A 138 0.76 7.83 24.87
N GLY A 139 1.61 6.91 24.43
CA GLY A 139 3.02 6.84 24.81
C GLY A 139 3.76 8.14 24.45
N LEU A 140 3.57 8.63 23.24
CA LEU A 140 4.15 9.87 22.76
C LEU A 140 3.68 11.08 23.58
N ILE A 141 2.38 11.23 23.82
CA ILE A 141 1.82 12.31 24.65
C ILE A 141 2.40 12.28 26.06
N ASN A 142 2.54 11.10 26.67
CA ASN A 142 3.12 10.95 28.00
C ASN A 142 4.61 11.29 28.01
N LEU A 143 5.36 10.90 26.98
CA LEU A 143 6.77 11.25 26.81
C LEU A 143 6.94 12.78 26.69
N GLY A 144 6.09 13.42 25.90
CA GLY A 144 6.05 14.88 25.77
C GLY A 144 5.86 15.56 27.13
N ARG A 145 4.87 15.12 27.92
CA ARG A 145 4.63 15.65 29.27
C ARG A 145 5.88 15.52 30.18
N THR A 146 6.57 14.38 30.14
CA THR A 146 7.77 14.14 30.92
C THR A 146 8.89 15.11 30.54
N ASN A 147 8.98 15.48 29.28
CA ASN A 147 10.00 16.37 28.73
C ASN A 147 9.57 17.86 28.70
N GLY A 148 8.41 18.20 29.27
CA GLY A 148 7.90 19.58 29.26
C GLY A 148 7.38 20.04 27.90
N ILE A 149 7.15 19.11 26.95
CA ILE A 149 6.60 19.37 25.62
C ILE A 149 5.10 19.09 25.65
N ARG A 150 4.30 20.04 25.22
CA ARG A 150 2.85 19.87 25.12
C ARG A 150 2.50 19.25 23.76
N ILE A 151 2.08 17.99 23.76
CA ILE A 151 1.51 17.30 22.61
C ILE A 151 0.03 17.04 22.91
N ALA A 152 -0.86 17.52 22.05
CA ALA A 152 -2.29 17.30 22.18
C ALA A 152 -2.71 16.05 21.36
N SER A 153 -3.92 15.54 21.61
CA SER A 153 -4.48 14.44 20.83
C SER A 153 -4.57 14.76 19.33
N ASP A 154 -4.93 16.02 19.01
CA ASP A 154 -5.04 16.49 17.62
C ASP A 154 -3.69 16.65 16.90
N ASP A 155 -2.57 16.54 17.63
CA ASP A 155 -1.23 16.55 17.07
C ASP A 155 -0.80 15.14 16.64
N CYS A 156 -1.47 14.10 17.16
CA CYS A 156 -1.26 12.71 16.82
C CYS A 156 -2.29 12.30 15.77
N ILE A 157 -1.88 11.98 14.57
CA ILE A 157 -2.79 11.71 13.46
C ILE A 157 -2.47 10.39 12.74
N VAL A 158 -3.47 9.85 12.05
CA VAL A 158 -3.26 8.79 11.06
C VAL A 158 -3.45 9.37 9.66
N GLY A 159 -2.42 9.26 8.83
CA GLY A 159 -2.44 9.63 7.41
C GLY A 159 -2.72 8.40 6.54
N VAL A 160 -3.76 8.45 5.74
CA VAL A 160 -4.11 7.39 4.77
C VAL A 160 -3.84 7.90 3.37
N LEU A 161 -3.02 7.19 2.59
CA LEU A 161 -2.47 7.73 1.35
C LEU A 161 -3.51 7.98 0.25
N TYR A 162 -4.59 7.18 0.21
CA TYR A 162 -5.67 7.35 -0.77
C TYR A 162 -7.04 7.09 -0.14
N GLY A 163 -8.09 7.40 -0.88
CA GLY A 163 -9.48 7.25 -0.47
C GLY A 163 -10.09 8.55 0.06
N THR A 164 -11.33 8.44 0.47
CA THR A 164 -12.13 9.51 1.07
C THR A 164 -12.55 9.14 2.49
N LYS A 165 -13.18 10.04 3.23
CA LYS A 165 -13.69 9.75 4.58
C LYS A 165 -14.76 8.66 4.58
N GLU A 166 -15.53 8.58 3.51
CA GLU A 166 -16.60 7.60 3.30
C GLU A 166 -16.06 6.19 3.07
N ASP A 167 -14.81 6.05 2.58
CA ASP A 167 -14.15 4.77 2.35
C ASP A 167 -13.52 4.18 3.62
N LEU A 168 -13.38 4.98 4.68
CA LEU A 168 -12.71 4.54 5.91
C LEU A 168 -13.46 3.41 6.61
N SER A 169 -12.78 2.30 6.86
CA SER A 169 -13.35 1.18 7.62
C SER A 169 -13.70 1.57 9.05
N GLY A 170 -14.58 0.80 9.70
CA GLY A 170 -14.97 1.03 11.08
C GLY A 170 -13.81 1.02 12.08
N HIS A 171 -12.65 0.46 11.71
CA HIS A 171 -11.44 0.51 12.54
C HIS A 171 -10.81 1.91 12.55
N TYR A 172 -10.77 2.58 11.40
CA TYR A 172 -10.34 3.98 11.33
C TYR A 172 -11.29 4.94 12.03
N LEU A 173 -12.60 4.70 11.92
CA LEU A 173 -13.60 5.52 12.62
C LEU A 173 -13.41 5.47 14.14
N ARG A 174 -13.07 4.29 14.70
CA ARG A 174 -12.72 4.14 16.12
C ARG A 174 -11.45 4.87 16.53
N ILE A 175 -10.46 4.99 15.65
CA ILE A 175 -9.27 5.80 15.90
C ILE A 175 -9.65 7.27 15.87
N ASN A 176 -10.47 7.68 14.91
CA ASN A 176 -10.89 9.07 14.70
C ASN A 176 -11.73 9.64 15.86
N GLU A 177 -12.25 8.79 16.76
CA GLU A 177 -12.89 9.24 18.01
C GLU A 177 -11.91 9.95 18.95
N ASP A 178 -10.62 9.56 18.97
CA ASP A 178 -9.60 10.09 19.88
C ASP A 178 -8.50 10.88 19.14
N TYR A 179 -8.18 10.48 17.90
CA TYR A 179 -7.07 10.98 17.10
C TYR A 179 -7.50 11.18 15.65
N PRO A 180 -7.28 12.34 15.03
CA PRO A 180 -7.73 12.62 13.67
C PRO A 180 -7.16 11.64 12.65
N VAL A 181 -8.03 11.23 11.71
CA VAL A 181 -7.66 10.42 10.54
C VAL A 181 -7.90 11.25 9.30
N TYR A 182 -6.84 11.53 8.56
CA TYR A 182 -6.90 12.23 7.27
C TYR A 182 -6.55 11.27 6.13
N CYS A 183 -7.30 11.32 5.02
CA CYS A 183 -7.09 10.41 3.90
C CYS A 183 -7.08 11.13 2.55
N GLY A 184 -6.38 10.51 1.59
CA GLY A 184 -6.31 10.98 0.22
C GLY A 184 -5.92 12.46 0.12
N GLN A 185 -6.65 13.20 -0.68
CA GLN A 185 -6.36 14.62 -0.95
C GLN A 185 -6.23 15.48 0.30
N GLU A 186 -7.05 15.25 1.33
CA GLU A 186 -6.98 16.01 2.59
C GLU A 186 -5.66 15.78 3.32
N PHE A 187 -5.19 14.53 3.40
CA PHE A 187 -3.90 14.20 4.02
C PHE A 187 -2.74 14.88 3.27
N TRP A 188 -2.70 14.73 1.95
CA TRP A 188 -1.62 15.30 1.14
C TRP A 188 -1.61 16.81 1.17
N LYS A 189 -2.80 17.47 1.15
CA LYS A 189 -2.90 18.91 1.29
C LYS A 189 -2.34 19.40 2.63
N ARG A 190 -2.63 18.70 3.74
CA ARG A 190 -2.10 19.05 5.06
C ARG A 190 -0.59 18.93 5.15
N LEU A 191 -0.04 17.86 4.55
CA LEU A 191 1.39 17.60 4.52
C LEU A 191 2.15 18.60 3.63
N THR A 192 1.63 18.88 2.44
CA THR A 192 2.39 19.62 1.40
C THR A 192 1.97 21.08 1.23
N GLY A 193 0.76 21.42 1.64
CA GLY A 193 0.14 22.72 1.36
C GLY A 193 -0.46 22.84 -0.05
N ASP A 194 -0.26 21.85 -0.90
CA ASP A 194 -0.73 21.86 -2.27
C ASP A 194 -1.97 20.94 -2.43
N PRO A 195 -3.15 21.49 -2.73
CA PRO A 195 -4.36 20.69 -2.93
C PRO A 195 -4.31 19.81 -4.20
N GLN A 196 -3.37 20.08 -5.12
CA GLN A 196 -3.20 19.33 -6.38
C GLN A 196 -2.21 18.18 -6.25
N PHE A 197 -1.34 18.19 -5.23
CA PHE A 197 -0.26 17.21 -5.07
C PHE A 197 -0.73 15.75 -5.14
N TYR A 198 -1.87 15.43 -4.54
CA TYR A 198 -2.46 14.09 -4.58
C TYR A 198 -2.70 13.58 -6.01
N PHE A 199 -3.23 14.44 -6.86
CA PHE A 199 -3.52 14.09 -8.25
C PHE A 199 -2.23 14.01 -9.09
N ASP A 200 -1.26 14.88 -8.82
CA ASP A 200 0.05 14.82 -9.48
C ASP A 200 0.79 13.53 -9.13
N LEU A 201 0.68 13.07 -7.88
CA LEU A 201 1.24 11.78 -7.46
C LEU A 201 0.56 10.60 -8.15
N ILE A 202 -0.77 10.61 -8.29
CA ILE A 202 -1.52 9.60 -9.06
C ILE A 202 -1.06 9.61 -10.51
N GLN A 203 -0.87 10.79 -11.12
CA GLN A 203 -0.42 10.90 -12.50
C GLN A 203 0.97 10.29 -12.71
N VAL A 204 1.92 10.57 -11.81
CA VAL A 204 3.26 9.98 -11.84
C VAL A 204 3.21 8.45 -11.83
N PHE A 205 2.34 7.86 -11.01
CA PHE A 205 2.20 6.40 -10.96
C PHE A 205 1.51 5.84 -12.21
N SER A 206 0.56 6.58 -12.78
CA SER A 206 -0.10 6.23 -14.04
C SER A 206 0.88 6.24 -15.22
N ASP A 207 1.76 7.25 -15.28
CA ASP A 207 2.79 7.35 -16.32
C ASP A 207 3.77 6.15 -16.27
N VAL A 208 4.15 5.70 -15.08
CA VAL A 208 4.96 4.48 -14.92
C VAL A 208 4.20 3.24 -15.42
N ALA A 209 2.89 3.16 -15.16
CA ALA A 209 2.07 2.03 -15.61
C ALA A 209 1.97 1.95 -17.14
N GLU A 210 1.92 3.11 -17.83
CA GLU A 210 1.93 3.18 -19.31
C GLU A 210 3.25 2.68 -19.92
N GLU A 211 4.37 2.84 -19.22
CA GLU A 211 5.69 2.41 -19.67
C GLU A 211 5.95 0.91 -19.41
N MET A 212 5.20 0.29 -18.48
CA MET A 212 5.45 -1.05 -17.97
C MET A 212 4.33 -2.02 -18.35
N ASP A 213 4.28 -2.42 -19.63
CA ASP A 213 3.35 -3.45 -20.10
C ASP A 213 3.76 -4.86 -19.61
N GLY A 214 3.00 -5.41 -18.68
CA GLY A 214 3.20 -6.76 -18.13
C GLY A 214 2.45 -7.86 -18.88
N THR A 215 1.77 -7.58 -19.98
CA THR A 215 0.87 -8.53 -20.68
C THR A 215 1.62 -9.78 -21.13
N GLN A 216 2.78 -9.62 -21.76
CA GLN A 216 3.60 -10.75 -22.22
C GLN A 216 4.10 -11.59 -21.03
N LEU A 217 4.63 -10.96 -20.00
CA LEU A 217 5.09 -11.65 -18.78
C LEU A 217 3.98 -12.49 -18.14
N LEU A 218 2.78 -11.93 -18.05
CA LEU A 218 1.62 -12.60 -17.47
C LEU A 218 1.25 -13.83 -18.30
N GLN A 219 1.21 -13.71 -19.64
CA GLN A 219 0.91 -14.82 -20.53
C GLN A 219 1.97 -15.93 -20.47
N GLU A 220 3.26 -15.57 -20.48
CA GLU A 220 4.36 -16.52 -20.33
C GLU A 220 4.29 -17.27 -18.99
N THR A 221 3.94 -16.54 -17.91
CA THR A 221 3.81 -17.14 -16.56
C THR A 221 2.65 -18.13 -16.51
N VAL A 222 1.53 -17.81 -17.15
CA VAL A 222 0.37 -18.73 -17.28
C VAL A 222 0.75 -19.97 -18.05
N ASN A 223 1.44 -19.83 -19.19
CA ASN A 223 1.84 -20.97 -20.03
C ASN A 223 2.81 -21.90 -19.28
N ALA A 224 3.83 -21.33 -18.62
CA ALA A 224 4.80 -22.12 -17.85
C ALA A 224 4.14 -22.87 -16.67
N LEU A 225 3.21 -22.23 -15.96
CA LEU A 225 2.47 -22.91 -14.90
C LEU A 225 1.56 -24.01 -15.45
N ALA A 226 0.91 -23.79 -16.60
CA ALA A 226 0.06 -24.79 -17.25
C ALA A 226 0.86 -26.04 -17.67
N GLU A 227 2.08 -25.87 -18.17
CA GLU A 227 3.01 -26.96 -18.46
C GLU A 227 3.39 -27.74 -17.19
N SER A 228 3.71 -27.01 -16.10
CA SER A 228 4.01 -27.60 -14.79
C SER A 228 2.84 -28.40 -14.23
N ILE A 229 1.60 -27.92 -14.37
CA ILE A 229 0.36 -28.61 -14.00
C ILE A 229 0.20 -29.90 -14.81
N THR A 230 0.46 -29.84 -16.12
CA THR A 230 0.32 -31.01 -17.01
C THR A 230 1.32 -32.13 -16.66
N GLN A 231 2.52 -31.76 -16.24
CA GLN A 231 3.56 -32.71 -15.83
C GLN A 231 3.27 -33.38 -14.48
N GLN A 232 2.58 -32.68 -13.58
CA GLN A 232 2.29 -33.17 -12.24
C GLN A 232 0.83 -33.65 -12.08
N LYS A 233 0.41 -34.59 -12.92
CA LYS A 233 -0.97 -35.15 -12.97
C LYS A 233 -1.56 -35.64 -11.62
N SER A 234 -0.73 -35.83 -10.59
CA SER A 234 -1.17 -36.33 -9.27
C SER A 234 -1.68 -35.23 -8.30
N LEU A 235 -1.60 -33.95 -8.68
CA LEU A 235 -1.96 -32.83 -7.77
C LEU A 235 -3.34 -32.21 -8.02
N LEU A 236 -4.04 -32.66 -9.06
CA LEU A 236 -5.34 -32.18 -9.50
C LEU A 236 -6.25 -33.35 -9.85
#